data_4e2b62f1597aabc641daded1c5ea55ed
#
_entry.id   4e2b62f1597aabc641daded1c5ea55ed
#
_cell.length_a   1.000
_cell.length_b   1.000
_cell.length_c   1.000
_cell.angle_alpha   90.00
_cell.angle_beta   90.00
_cell.angle_gamma   90.00
#
_symmetry.space_group_name_H-M   'P 1'
#
loop_
_entity.id
_entity.type
_entity.pdbx_description
1 polymer ?
#
loop_
_entity_poly.entity_id
_entity_poly.type
_entity_poly.pdbx_seq_one_letter_code
_entity_poly.pdbx_strand_id
1 'polypeptide(L)'
;MFQVRRRETTFGKVLTFSDLVYHNIVHTIRKAHGNALMSIVVNLLQMIIFVLAFYFMFTILGLRGAVLRGDFMVYIMTGIFLFMTHIKTVGAVTGSDGPASPMMKHTPMNTSISIVAAALSQLYIQMMSLVVIMFGYHVLVTPFVILDVAGVMFMIWLAWFTAFAIGLVFLAIKPWSPGTTSLLSTIYQRANMICSGKMFVANSLTPQLLSFFDWNPLFHCIDQARGFAFVNYVPRNSNWEYAFYLGLVFLLIGMMGEFYTRKHA
;
A
#
# COMPACT_ATOMS: atom_id res chain seq x y z
N MET A 1 -1.15 33.29 -32.89
CA MET A 1 -2.44 32.80 -32.40
C MET A 1 -2.46 33.02 -30.89
N PHE A 2 -3.11 34.09 -30.41
CA PHE A 2 -3.13 34.48 -29.00
C PHE A 2 -4.08 33.54 -28.25
N GLN A 3 -3.53 32.61 -27.43
CA GLN A 3 -4.34 31.89 -26.46
C GLN A 3 -4.71 32.86 -25.33
N VAL A 4 -5.96 33.23 -25.25
CA VAL A 4 -6.53 33.96 -24.11
C VAL A 4 -6.43 33.07 -22.90
N ARG A 5 -5.50 33.38 -21.99
CA ARG A 5 -5.33 32.71 -20.70
C ARG A 5 -6.57 33.01 -19.86
N ARG A 6 -7.63 32.20 -19.99
CA ARG A 6 -8.81 32.26 -19.10
C ARG A 6 -8.29 32.16 -17.66
N ARG A 7 -8.62 33.12 -16.82
CA ARG A 7 -8.40 33.04 -15.36
C ARG A 7 -9.24 31.87 -14.86
N GLU A 8 -8.63 30.70 -14.73
CA GLU A 8 -9.30 29.54 -14.13
C GLU A 8 -9.58 29.87 -12.66
N THR A 9 -10.82 29.69 -12.25
CA THR A 9 -11.21 29.77 -10.84
C THR A 9 -10.49 28.66 -10.07
N THR A 10 -10.28 28.86 -8.77
CA THR A 10 -9.62 27.83 -7.91
C THR A 10 -10.32 26.47 -8.04
N PHE A 11 -11.65 26.47 -8.15
CA PHE A 11 -12.46 25.28 -8.39
C PHE A 11 -12.15 24.63 -9.76
N GLY A 12 -12.00 25.43 -10.82
CA GLY A 12 -11.61 24.94 -12.14
C GLY A 12 -10.23 24.25 -12.13
N LYS A 13 -9.27 24.80 -11.36
CA LYS A 13 -7.93 24.16 -11.21
C LYS A 13 -8.01 22.81 -10.51
N VAL A 14 -8.86 22.67 -9.50
CA VAL A 14 -9.06 21.39 -8.79
C VAL A 14 -9.68 20.35 -9.72
N LEU A 15 -10.68 20.74 -10.52
CA LEU A 15 -11.30 19.83 -11.51
C LEU A 15 -10.28 19.40 -12.57
N THR A 16 -9.53 20.32 -13.14
CA THR A 16 -8.48 20.00 -14.12
C THR A 16 -7.41 19.07 -13.53
N PHE A 17 -7.03 19.30 -12.27
CA PHE A 17 -6.09 18.42 -11.56
C PHE A 17 -6.66 17.01 -11.41
N SER A 18 -7.92 16.86 -10.97
CA SER A 18 -8.55 15.55 -10.81
C SER A 18 -8.72 14.81 -12.15
N ASP A 19 -9.05 15.50 -13.22
CA ASP A 19 -9.12 14.90 -14.56
C ASP A 19 -7.75 14.40 -15.04
N LEU A 20 -6.71 15.19 -14.84
CA LEU A 20 -5.33 14.79 -15.17
C LEU A 20 -4.87 13.58 -14.34
N VAL A 21 -5.19 13.57 -13.05
CA VAL A 21 -4.91 12.43 -12.17
C VAL A 21 -5.66 11.19 -12.65
N TYR A 22 -6.95 11.31 -12.98
CA TYR A 22 -7.75 10.20 -13.49
C TYR A 22 -7.17 9.60 -14.79
N HIS A 23 -6.85 10.43 -15.77
CA HIS A 23 -6.24 9.97 -17.03
C HIS A 23 -4.88 9.31 -16.79
N ASN A 24 -4.09 9.82 -15.85
CA ASN A 24 -2.80 9.25 -15.52
C ASN A 24 -2.93 7.91 -14.75
N ILE A 25 -3.96 7.75 -13.89
CA ILE A 25 -4.30 6.47 -13.26
C ILE A 25 -4.58 5.42 -14.33
N VAL A 26 -5.47 5.72 -15.28
CA VAL A 26 -5.82 4.80 -16.38
C VAL A 26 -4.59 4.43 -17.21
N HIS A 27 -3.74 5.41 -17.52
CA HIS A 27 -2.48 5.19 -18.23
C HIS A 27 -1.54 4.28 -17.43
N THR A 28 -1.35 4.54 -16.14
CA THR A 28 -0.46 3.76 -15.26
C THR A 28 -0.91 2.31 -15.14
N ILE A 29 -2.22 2.07 -15.00
CA ILE A 29 -2.79 0.71 -14.95
C ILE A 29 -2.54 -0.04 -16.27
N ARG A 30 -2.69 0.62 -17.41
CA ARG A 30 -2.47 0.02 -18.75
C ARG A 30 -0.99 -0.20 -19.05
N LYS A 31 -0.10 0.68 -18.59
CA LYS A 31 1.35 0.61 -18.84
C LYS A 31 1.98 -0.70 -18.37
N ALA A 32 1.47 -1.26 -17.26
CA ALA A 32 2.04 -2.47 -16.67
C ALA A 32 1.88 -3.73 -17.54
N HIS A 33 0.72 -3.91 -18.21
CA HIS A 33 0.39 -5.15 -18.95
C HIS A 33 -0.32 -4.90 -20.29
N GLY A 34 -0.24 -3.68 -20.83
CA GLY A 34 -0.91 -3.30 -22.08
C GLY A 34 -2.45 -3.19 -21.98
N ASN A 35 -3.07 -3.88 -21.02
CA ASN A 35 -4.52 -3.85 -20.78
C ASN A 35 -4.82 -3.74 -19.27
N ALA A 36 -5.78 -2.88 -18.91
CA ALA A 36 -6.16 -2.67 -17.51
C ALA A 36 -6.72 -3.95 -16.84
N LEU A 37 -7.52 -4.73 -17.56
CA LEU A 37 -8.04 -6.01 -17.07
C LEU A 37 -6.91 -6.99 -16.75
N MET A 38 -5.91 -7.10 -17.64
CA MET A 38 -4.77 -7.99 -17.43
C MET A 38 -3.97 -7.60 -16.20
N SER A 39 -3.80 -6.31 -15.93
CA SER A 39 -3.13 -5.81 -14.71
C SER A 39 -3.84 -6.26 -13.44
N ILE A 40 -5.18 -6.19 -13.42
CA ILE A 40 -6.00 -6.64 -12.29
C ILE A 40 -5.91 -8.16 -12.15
N VAL A 41 -6.05 -8.91 -13.23
CA VAL A 41 -5.98 -10.39 -13.23
C VAL A 41 -4.63 -10.88 -12.72
N VAL A 42 -3.52 -10.32 -13.21
CA VAL A 42 -2.18 -10.69 -12.75
C VAL A 42 -2.00 -10.39 -11.26
N ASN A 43 -2.47 -9.23 -10.79
CA ASN A 43 -2.41 -8.90 -9.36
C ASN A 43 -3.27 -9.85 -8.52
N LEU A 44 -4.46 -10.19 -9.00
CA LEU A 44 -5.39 -11.12 -8.36
C LEU A 44 -4.76 -12.52 -8.23
N LEU A 45 -4.19 -13.05 -9.32
CA LEU A 45 -3.46 -14.33 -9.29
C LEU A 45 -2.29 -14.28 -8.31
N GLN A 46 -1.53 -13.20 -8.29
CA GLN A 46 -0.41 -13.02 -7.36
C GLN A 46 -0.89 -13.04 -5.90
N MET A 47 -2.00 -12.39 -5.59
CA MET A 47 -2.59 -12.42 -4.24
C MET A 47 -3.07 -13.82 -3.86
N ILE A 48 -3.77 -14.52 -4.76
CA ILE A 48 -4.23 -15.90 -4.52
C ILE A 48 -3.04 -16.82 -4.24
N ILE A 49 -1.99 -16.73 -5.05
CA ILE A 49 -0.77 -17.53 -4.84
C ILE A 49 -0.15 -17.25 -3.47
N PHE A 50 -0.08 -15.99 -3.05
CA PHE A 50 0.41 -15.64 -1.71
C PHE A 50 -0.47 -16.21 -0.59
N VAL A 51 -1.79 -16.06 -0.70
CA VAL A 51 -2.74 -16.61 0.29
C VAL A 51 -2.59 -18.11 0.40
N LEU A 52 -2.55 -18.82 -0.74
CA LEU A 52 -2.39 -20.28 -0.76
C LEU A 52 -1.03 -20.72 -0.22
N ALA A 53 0.06 -20.04 -0.58
CA ALA A 53 1.39 -20.35 -0.09
C ALA A 53 1.47 -20.27 1.44
N PHE A 54 0.92 -19.21 2.04
CA PHE A 54 0.85 -19.09 3.49
C PHE A 54 -0.11 -20.10 4.14
N TYR A 55 -1.25 -20.37 3.52
CA TYR A 55 -2.18 -21.38 3.98
C TYR A 55 -1.52 -22.77 4.05
N PHE A 56 -0.81 -23.20 2.99
CA PHE A 56 -0.09 -24.45 2.97
C PHE A 56 1.06 -24.47 3.98
N MET A 57 1.82 -23.38 4.08
CA MET A 57 2.90 -23.24 5.05
C MET A 57 2.39 -23.47 6.49
N PHE A 58 1.34 -22.76 6.90
CA PHE A 58 0.76 -22.90 8.23
C PHE A 58 0.14 -24.30 8.46
N THR A 59 -0.40 -24.90 7.39
CA THR A 59 -0.93 -26.26 7.44
C THR A 59 0.16 -27.28 7.75
N ILE A 60 1.29 -27.20 7.03
CA ILE A 60 2.45 -28.11 7.20
C ILE A 60 3.06 -27.94 8.59
N LEU A 61 3.12 -26.70 9.10
CA LEU A 61 3.64 -26.39 10.43
C LEU A 61 2.69 -26.75 11.57
N GLY A 62 1.46 -27.25 11.28
CA GLY A 62 0.47 -27.62 12.31
C GLY A 62 -0.12 -26.42 13.08
N LEU A 63 0.04 -25.20 12.60
CA LEU A 63 -0.33 -23.98 13.32
C LEU A 63 -1.78 -23.50 13.06
N ARG A 64 -2.60 -24.30 12.37
CA ARG A 64 -3.98 -23.93 11.96
C ARG A 64 -4.94 -23.58 13.10
N GLY A 65 -4.75 -24.09 14.29
CA GLY A 65 -5.72 -23.95 15.39
C GLY A 65 -5.35 -22.96 16.49
N ALA A 66 -4.12 -22.42 16.47
CA ALA A 66 -3.56 -21.73 17.63
C ALA A 66 -3.69 -20.19 17.59
N VAL A 67 -4.08 -19.60 16.44
CA VAL A 67 -3.80 -18.19 16.19
C VAL A 67 -4.96 -17.27 16.60
N LEU A 68 -6.19 -17.54 16.16
CA LEU A 68 -7.38 -16.77 16.51
C LEU A 68 -8.64 -17.64 16.45
N ARG A 69 -9.65 -17.36 17.28
CA ARG A 69 -10.98 -17.98 17.17
C ARG A 69 -11.73 -17.33 16.02
N GLY A 70 -11.70 -17.96 14.84
CA GLY A 70 -12.36 -17.48 13.64
C GLY A 70 -11.88 -18.23 12.40
N ASP A 71 -12.29 -17.78 11.22
CA ASP A 71 -11.86 -18.38 9.97
C ASP A 71 -10.36 -18.11 9.74
N PHE A 72 -9.59 -19.19 9.69
CA PHE A 72 -8.14 -19.12 9.52
C PHE A 72 -7.74 -18.52 8.16
N MET A 73 -8.56 -18.71 7.13
CA MET A 73 -8.28 -18.12 5.82
C MET A 73 -8.45 -16.60 5.84
N VAL A 74 -9.47 -16.09 6.54
CA VAL A 74 -9.69 -14.65 6.74
C VAL A 74 -8.51 -14.04 7.52
N TYR A 75 -7.98 -14.76 8.52
CA TYR A 75 -6.77 -14.33 9.23
C TYR A 75 -5.56 -14.15 8.31
N ILE A 76 -5.31 -15.10 7.41
CA ILE A 76 -4.23 -15.01 6.42
C ILE A 76 -4.49 -13.85 5.47
N MET A 77 -5.73 -13.72 4.97
CA MET A 77 -6.12 -12.68 4.02
C MET A 77 -5.93 -11.28 4.59
N THR A 78 -6.34 -11.01 5.84
CA THR A 78 -6.14 -9.68 6.48
C THR A 78 -4.67 -9.29 6.48
N GLY A 79 -3.76 -10.18 6.84
CA GLY A 79 -2.32 -9.91 6.82
C GLY A 79 -1.76 -9.67 5.42
N ILE A 80 -2.14 -10.52 4.46
CA ILE A 80 -1.61 -10.47 3.09
C ILE A 80 -2.12 -9.25 2.33
N PHE A 81 -3.39 -8.90 2.44
CA PHE A 81 -3.96 -7.75 1.72
C PHE A 81 -3.33 -6.43 2.16
N LEU A 82 -3.18 -6.20 3.47
CA LEU A 82 -2.52 -4.98 3.97
C LEU A 82 -1.05 -4.96 3.57
N PHE A 83 -0.35 -6.08 3.69
CA PHE A 83 1.04 -6.21 3.26
C PHE A 83 1.21 -5.91 1.78
N MET A 84 0.40 -6.52 0.90
CA MET A 84 0.47 -6.30 -0.54
C MET A 84 0.11 -4.88 -0.92
N THR A 85 -0.91 -4.29 -0.30
CA THR A 85 -1.27 -2.88 -0.49
C THR A 85 -0.07 -1.99 -0.17
N HIS A 86 0.60 -2.24 0.93
CA HIS A 86 1.75 -1.44 1.36
C HIS A 86 2.94 -1.59 0.40
N ILE A 87 3.43 -2.79 0.17
CA ILE A 87 4.66 -2.98 -0.64
C ILE A 87 4.47 -2.57 -2.11
N LYS A 88 3.29 -2.85 -2.69
CA LYS A 88 2.99 -2.46 -4.07
C LYS A 88 2.89 -0.95 -4.21
N THR A 89 2.31 -0.27 -3.23
CA THR A 89 2.24 1.21 -3.23
C THR A 89 3.63 1.83 -3.07
N VAL A 90 4.47 1.33 -2.15
CA VAL A 90 5.87 1.78 -2.04
C VAL A 90 6.59 1.62 -3.38
N GLY A 91 6.48 0.44 -4.01
CA GLY A 91 7.12 0.16 -5.30
C GLY A 91 6.62 1.09 -6.42
N ALA A 92 5.31 1.31 -6.51
CA ALA A 92 4.71 2.17 -7.54
C ALA A 92 5.10 3.64 -7.38
N VAL A 93 5.09 4.16 -6.16
CA VAL A 93 5.48 5.55 -5.88
C VAL A 93 6.98 5.74 -6.14
N THR A 94 7.84 4.85 -5.64
CA THR A 94 9.30 4.89 -5.91
C THR A 94 9.61 4.77 -7.40
N GLY A 95 8.81 3.97 -8.13
CA GLY A 95 8.92 3.77 -9.57
C GLY A 95 8.31 4.87 -10.43
N SER A 96 7.54 5.80 -9.85
CA SER A 96 6.87 6.86 -10.60
C SER A 96 7.87 7.85 -11.25
N ASP A 97 7.36 8.62 -12.21
CA ASP A 97 8.16 9.64 -12.88
C ASP A 97 8.36 10.83 -11.93
N GLY A 98 9.54 10.91 -11.35
CA GLY A 98 9.98 12.01 -10.48
C GLY A 98 10.47 13.23 -11.25
N PRO A 99 10.90 14.31 -10.55
CA PRO A 99 11.27 15.60 -11.16
C PRO A 99 12.40 15.50 -12.19
N ALA A 100 13.32 14.56 -12.03
CA ALA A 100 14.45 14.32 -12.92
C ALA A 100 14.14 13.37 -14.09
N SER A 101 12.91 12.85 -14.21
CA SER A 101 12.54 11.97 -15.31
C SER A 101 12.60 12.70 -16.65
N PRO A 102 13.15 12.07 -17.74
CA PRO A 102 13.17 12.67 -19.07
C PRO A 102 11.77 13.06 -19.56
N MET A 103 10.75 12.30 -19.20
CA MET A 103 9.37 12.57 -19.58
C MET A 103 8.84 13.88 -18.98
N MET A 104 9.28 14.24 -17.76
CA MET A 104 8.87 15.47 -17.10
C MET A 104 9.59 16.71 -17.64
N LYS A 105 10.77 16.55 -18.27
CA LYS A 105 11.52 17.66 -18.87
C LYS A 105 10.91 18.15 -20.18
N HIS A 106 10.10 17.31 -20.86
CA HIS A 106 9.55 17.60 -22.19
C HIS A 106 8.05 17.84 -22.22
N THR A 107 7.33 17.55 -21.13
CA THR A 107 5.87 17.74 -21.05
C THR A 107 5.50 18.65 -19.87
N PRO A 108 4.44 19.48 -20.00
CA PRO A 108 3.98 20.35 -18.90
C PRO A 108 3.27 19.57 -17.78
N MET A 109 3.60 18.27 -17.60
CA MET A 109 3.04 17.45 -16.55
C MET A 109 3.68 17.77 -15.21
N ASN A 110 2.84 17.86 -14.17
CA ASN A 110 3.31 18.08 -12.81
C ASN A 110 3.70 16.73 -12.17
N THR A 111 4.89 16.65 -11.60
CA THR A 111 5.38 15.46 -10.86
C THR A 111 4.39 14.97 -9.81
N SER A 112 3.72 15.90 -9.13
CA SER A 112 2.69 15.57 -8.14
C SER A 112 1.54 14.74 -8.73
N ILE A 113 1.14 14.99 -10.00
CA ILE A 113 0.10 14.22 -10.69
C ILE A 113 0.55 12.78 -10.91
N SER A 114 1.80 12.57 -11.37
CA SER A 114 2.36 11.25 -11.60
C SER A 114 2.45 10.44 -10.29
N ILE A 115 2.94 11.06 -9.22
CA ILE A 115 3.10 10.43 -7.90
C ILE A 115 1.74 10.02 -7.32
N VAL A 116 0.77 10.95 -7.28
CA VAL A 116 -0.57 10.68 -6.76
C VAL A 116 -1.29 9.62 -7.60
N ALA A 117 -1.17 9.70 -8.94
CA ALA A 117 -1.77 8.71 -9.83
C ALA A 117 -1.15 7.32 -9.64
N ALA A 118 0.16 7.20 -9.44
CA ALA A 118 0.82 5.94 -9.15
C ALA A 118 0.33 5.32 -7.83
N ALA A 119 0.16 6.12 -6.78
CA ALA A 119 -0.35 5.66 -5.49
C ALA A 119 -1.82 5.23 -5.57
N LEU A 120 -2.68 6.04 -6.20
CA LEU A 120 -4.11 5.75 -6.34
C LEU A 120 -4.38 4.56 -7.27
N SER A 121 -3.58 4.39 -8.34
CA SER A 121 -3.71 3.23 -9.22
C SER A 121 -3.46 1.92 -8.47
N GLN A 122 -2.47 1.90 -7.57
CA GLN A 122 -2.22 0.72 -6.73
C GLN A 122 -3.33 0.48 -5.72
N LEU A 123 -3.83 1.53 -5.06
CA LEU A 123 -4.97 1.39 -4.16
C LEU A 123 -6.18 0.78 -4.90
N TYR A 124 -6.50 1.29 -6.09
CA TYR A 124 -7.59 0.79 -6.90
C TYR A 124 -7.43 -0.70 -7.25
N ILE A 125 -6.24 -1.11 -7.73
CA ILE A 125 -5.96 -2.50 -8.10
C ILE A 125 -6.07 -3.41 -6.86
N GLN A 126 -5.52 -2.99 -5.71
CA GLN A 126 -5.53 -3.78 -4.49
C GLN A 126 -6.96 -3.92 -3.93
N MET A 127 -7.74 -2.84 -3.91
CA MET A 127 -9.13 -2.87 -3.45
C MET A 127 -10.01 -3.74 -4.34
N MET A 128 -9.86 -3.65 -5.67
CA MET A 128 -10.56 -4.53 -6.59
C MET A 128 -10.22 -5.99 -6.37
N SER A 129 -8.92 -6.30 -6.21
CA SER A 129 -8.49 -7.68 -5.95
C SER A 129 -8.99 -8.20 -4.60
N LEU A 130 -8.99 -7.35 -3.55
CA LEU A 130 -9.54 -7.69 -2.25
C LEU A 130 -11.02 -8.06 -2.34
N VAL A 131 -11.82 -7.19 -2.96
CA VAL A 131 -13.27 -7.41 -3.09
C VAL A 131 -13.56 -8.72 -3.84
N VAL A 132 -12.88 -8.96 -4.97
CA VAL A 132 -13.08 -10.17 -5.78
C VAL A 132 -12.69 -11.43 -5.00
N ILE A 133 -11.55 -11.43 -4.31
CA ILE A 133 -11.08 -12.61 -3.55
C ILE A 133 -11.97 -12.87 -2.35
N MET A 134 -12.33 -11.83 -1.58
CA MET A 134 -13.18 -11.99 -0.39
C MET A 134 -14.58 -12.45 -0.78
N PHE A 135 -15.16 -11.87 -1.84
CA PHE A 135 -16.45 -12.29 -2.36
C PHE A 135 -16.40 -13.73 -2.87
N GLY A 136 -15.38 -14.08 -3.67
CA GLY A 136 -15.18 -15.43 -4.16
C GLY A 136 -15.04 -16.46 -3.03
N TYR A 137 -14.27 -16.14 -1.98
CA TYR A 137 -14.12 -17.00 -0.82
C TYR A 137 -15.44 -17.18 -0.06
N HIS A 138 -16.17 -16.09 0.18
CA HIS A 138 -17.47 -16.12 0.88
C HIS A 138 -18.51 -16.98 0.18
N VAL A 139 -18.57 -16.90 -1.16
CA VAL A 139 -19.57 -17.62 -1.96
C VAL A 139 -19.17 -19.05 -2.27
N LEU A 140 -17.90 -19.31 -2.57
CA LEU A 140 -17.45 -20.60 -3.10
C LEU A 140 -16.90 -21.56 -2.04
N VAL A 141 -16.44 -21.03 -0.88
CA VAL A 141 -15.77 -21.86 0.12
C VAL A 141 -16.51 -21.85 1.45
N THR A 142 -16.50 -20.73 2.18
CA THR A 142 -17.14 -20.64 3.50
C THR A 142 -17.65 -19.22 3.73
N PRO A 143 -18.93 -19.05 4.13
CA PRO A 143 -19.43 -17.74 4.53
C PRO A 143 -18.74 -17.31 5.82
N PHE A 144 -18.18 -16.09 5.82
CA PHE A 144 -17.53 -15.47 6.97
C PHE A 144 -18.16 -14.11 7.26
N VAL A 145 -17.96 -13.62 8.48
CA VAL A 145 -18.42 -12.30 8.91
C VAL A 145 -17.22 -11.51 9.43
N ILE A 146 -17.08 -10.27 8.97
CA ILE A 146 -16.15 -9.29 9.51
C ILE A 146 -16.92 -8.43 10.50
N LEU A 147 -16.40 -8.28 11.71
CA LEU A 147 -17.09 -7.56 12.79
C LEU A 147 -17.29 -6.07 12.45
N ASP A 148 -16.23 -5.40 12.09
CA ASP A 148 -16.24 -3.98 11.70
C ASP A 148 -15.51 -3.79 10.37
N VAL A 149 -16.29 -3.73 9.29
CA VAL A 149 -15.77 -3.52 7.94
C VAL A 149 -15.17 -2.12 7.80
N ALA A 150 -15.74 -1.10 8.44
CA ALA A 150 -15.26 0.27 8.35
C ALA A 150 -13.88 0.42 9.00
N GLY A 151 -13.68 -0.21 10.17
CA GLY A 151 -12.38 -0.25 10.83
C GLY A 151 -11.32 -0.96 10.00
N VAL A 152 -11.64 -2.10 9.38
CA VAL A 152 -10.73 -2.81 8.48
C VAL A 152 -10.36 -1.95 7.27
N MET A 153 -11.33 -1.29 6.63
CA MET A 153 -11.09 -0.39 5.50
C MET A 153 -10.22 0.80 5.88
N PHE A 154 -10.42 1.37 7.07
CA PHE A 154 -9.55 2.42 7.60
C PHE A 154 -8.11 1.93 7.77
N MET A 155 -7.88 0.72 8.26
CA MET A 155 -6.54 0.15 8.38
C MET A 155 -5.88 -0.11 7.02
N ILE A 156 -6.63 -0.52 6.01
CA ILE A 156 -6.13 -0.66 4.63
C ILE A 156 -5.71 0.70 4.07
N TRP A 157 -6.56 1.72 4.28
CA TRP A 157 -6.23 3.08 3.90
C TRP A 157 -4.97 3.58 4.62
N LEU A 158 -4.84 3.32 5.91
CA LEU A 158 -3.67 3.71 6.70
C LEU A 158 -2.39 3.00 6.23
N ALA A 159 -2.47 1.70 5.91
CA ALA A 159 -1.36 0.95 5.34
C ALA A 159 -0.94 1.50 3.96
N TRP A 160 -1.90 1.91 3.14
CA TRP A 160 -1.64 2.59 1.88
C TRP A 160 -1.02 3.98 2.09
N PHE A 161 -1.54 4.77 3.04
CA PHE A 161 -1.04 6.11 3.35
C PHE A 161 0.42 6.08 3.82
N THR A 162 0.77 5.19 4.75
CA THR A 162 2.15 5.02 5.21
C THR A 162 3.08 4.55 4.08
N ALA A 163 2.59 3.68 3.19
CA ALA A 163 3.31 3.24 2.00
C ALA A 163 3.57 4.38 1.02
N PHE A 164 2.57 5.24 0.79
CA PHE A 164 2.69 6.42 -0.04
C PHE A 164 3.78 7.36 0.50
N ALA A 165 3.76 7.64 1.80
CA ALA A 165 4.71 8.51 2.47
C ALA A 165 6.15 7.98 2.37
N ILE A 166 6.36 6.70 2.64
CA ILE A 166 7.68 6.05 2.55
C ILE A 166 8.16 5.96 1.09
N GLY A 167 7.27 5.63 0.16
CA GLY A 167 7.58 5.62 -1.27
C GLY A 167 8.02 6.99 -1.79
N LEU A 168 7.43 8.07 -1.27
CA LEU A 168 7.80 9.44 -1.60
C LEU A 168 9.22 9.79 -1.11
N VAL A 169 9.62 9.32 0.06
CA VAL A 169 11.00 9.48 0.56
C VAL A 169 11.99 8.78 -0.38
N PHE A 170 11.70 7.54 -0.78
CA PHE A 170 12.56 6.83 -1.74
C PHE A 170 12.61 7.54 -3.10
N LEU A 171 11.48 8.05 -3.58
CA LEU A 171 11.42 8.81 -4.83
C LEU A 171 12.27 10.09 -4.75
N ALA A 172 12.27 10.79 -3.62
CA ALA A 172 13.05 12.00 -3.41
C ALA A 172 14.57 11.75 -3.46
N ILE A 173 15.03 10.57 -3.02
CA ILE A 173 16.46 10.18 -3.04
C ILE A 173 16.87 9.67 -4.44
N LYS A 174 15.94 9.15 -5.23
CA LYS A 174 16.19 8.47 -6.52
C LYS A 174 17.06 9.26 -7.51
N PRO A 175 16.89 10.59 -7.72
CA PRO A 175 17.71 11.37 -8.65
C PRO A 175 19.20 11.44 -8.30
N TRP A 176 19.51 11.36 -7.00
CA TRP A 176 20.89 11.44 -6.50
C TRP A 176 21.63 10.11 -6.64
N SER A 177 20.94 8.99 -6.41
CA SER A 177 21.51 7.65 -6.54
C SER A 177 20.43 6.62 -6.89
N PRO A 178 20.12 6.43 -8.18
CA PRO A 178 19.06 5.49 -8.61
C PRO A 178 19.30 4.05 -8.18
N GLY A 179 20.56 3.58 -8.26
CA GLY A 179 20.95 2.22 -7.86
C GLY A 179 20.76 1.98 -6.36
N THR A 180 21.23 2.90 -5.52
CA THR A 180 21.08 2.81 -4.06
C THR A 180 19.61 2.86 -3.66
N THR A 181 18.82 3.73 -4.28
CA THR A 181 17.37 3.82 -3.99
C THR A 181 16.63 2.53 -4.33
N SER A 182 16.93 1.92 -5.48
CA SER A 182 16.34 0.64 -5.87
C SER A 182 16.71 -0.46 -4.88
N LEU A 183 17.97 -0.51 -4.44
CA LEU A 183 18.43 -1.47 -3.43
C LEU A 183 17.72 -1.26 -2.10
N LEU A 184 17.69 -0.04 -1.58
CA LEU A 184 17.04 0.29 -0.30
C LEU A 184 15.54 -0.01 -0.33
N SER A 185 14.85 0.35 -1.41
CA SER A 185 13.43 0.03 -1.59
C SER A 185 13.19 -1.47 -1.61
N THR A 186 14.06 -2.24 -2.26
CA THR A 186 13.99 -3.71 -2.29
C THR A 186 14.23 -4.30 -0.91
N ILE A 187 15.26 -3.84 -0.19
CA ILE A 187 15.56 -4.27 1.19
C ILE A 187 14.36 -3.96 2.10
N TYR A 188 13.79 -2.75 2.02
CA TYR A 188 12.61 -2.37 2.79
C TYR A 188 11.43 -3.32 2.53
N GLN A 189 11.12 -3.62 1.26
CA GLN A 189 10.02 -4.52 0.90
C GLN A 189 10.28 -5.96 1.41
N ARG A 190 11.53 -6.45 1.34
CA ARG A 190 11.92 -7.76 1.86
C ARG A 190 11.89 -7.81 3.38
N ALA A 191 12.36 -6.77 4.07
CA ALA A 191 12.27 -6.66 5.52
C ALA A 191 10.80 -6.68 5.99
N ASN A 192 9.91 -5.95 5.32
CA ASN A 192 8.47 -6.00 5.61
C ASN A 192 7.85 -7.39 5.38
N MET A 193 8.44 -8.23 4.53
CA MET A 193 7.96 -9.61 4.38
C MET A 193 8.01 -10.39 5.70
N ILE A 194 8.93 -10.05 6.59
CA ILE A 194 9.10 -10.67 7.92
C ILE A 194 8.49 -9.77 9.00
N CYS A 195 8.86 -8.47 9.00
CA CYS A 195 8.56 -7.53 10.07
C CYS A 195 7.14 -6.96 10.05
N SER A 196 6.31 -7.29 9.08
CA SER A 196 4.93 -6.78 8.98
C SER A 196 3.93 -7.39 9.96
N GLY A 197 4.28 -8.49 10.64
CA GLY A 197 3.34 -9.19 11.55
C GLY A 197 2.25 -10.01 10.85
N LYS A 198 2.30 -10.15 9.52
CA LYS A 198 1.29 -10.93 8.79
C LYS A 198 1.29 -12.42 9.13
N MET A 199 2.43 -12.94 9.60
CA MET A 199 2.63 -14.37 9.90
C MET A 199 2.25 -14.76 11.33
N PHE A 200 2.14 -13.81 12.26
CA PHE A 200 1.92 -14.08 13.67
C PHE A 200 0.97 -13.05 14.29
N VAL A 201 0.51 -13.34 15.48
CA VAL A 201 -0.35 -12.45 16.26
C VAL A 201 0.51 -11.69 17.25
N ALA A 202 0.38 -10.36 17.32
CA ALA A 202 1.18 -9.53 18.21
C ALA A 202 1.08 -9.93 19.69
N ASN A 203 -0.12 -10.32 20.13
CA ASN A 203 -0.37 -10.73 21.51
C ASN A 203 0.30 -12.06 21.93
N SER A 204 0.77 -12.86 20.96
CA SER A 204 1.48 -14.13 21.23
C SER A 204 3.00 -13.98 21.29
N LEU A 205 3.53 -12.78 20.99
CA LEU A 205 4.96 -12.53 20.99
C LEU A 205 5.49 -12.25 22.41
N THR A 206 6.73 -12.67 22.66
CA THR A 206 7.47 -12.23 23.85
C THR A 206 7.84 -10.75 23.72
N PRO A 207 8.00 -9.99 24.84
CA PRO A 207 8.38 -8.57 24.79
C PRO A 207 9.66 -8.30 23.99
N GLN A 208 10.63 -9.21 24.05
CA GLN A 208 11.87 -9.10 23.28
C GLN A 208 11.66 -9.21 21.77
N LEU A 209 10.80 -10.13 21.32
CA LEU A 209 10.46 -10.25 19.90
C LEU A 209 9.58 -9.09 19.43
N LEU A 210 8.68 -8.61 20.28
CA LEU A 210 7.81 -7.48 19.96
C LEU A 210 8.61 -6.21 19.65
N SER A 211 9.67 -5.92 20.41
CA SER A 211 10.53 -4.74 20.20
C SER A 211 11.23 -4.69 18.84
N PHE A 212 11.32 -5.83 18.12
CA PHE A 212 11.81 -5.87 16.74
C PHE A 212 10.76 -5.48 15.70
N PHE A 213 9.47 -5.48 16.05
CA PHE A 213 8.37 -5.29 15.13
C PHE A 213 7.55 -4.02 15.39
N ASP A 214 7.52 -3.54 16.64
CA ASP A 214 6.70 -2.40 17.08
C ASP A 214 7.09 -1.04 16.46
N TRP A 215 8.30 -0.90 15.91
CA TRP A 215 8.69 0.27 15.13
C TRP A 215 8.09 0.32 13.72
N ASN A 216 7.54 -0.80 13.22
CA ASN A 216 7.03 -0.90 11.86
C ASN A 216 5.56 -0.45 11.77
N PRO A 217 5.22 0.63 11.03
CA PRO A 217 3.84 1.10 10.93
C PRO A 217 2.89 0.08 10.32
N LEU A 218 3.38 -0.77 9.41
CA LEU A 218 2.57 -1.82 8.81
C LEU A 218 2.17 -2.92 9.81
N PHE A 219 3.03 -3.23 10.77
CA PHE A 219 2.71 -4.14 11.87
C PHE A 219 1.49 -3.66 12.66
N HIS A 220 1.46 -2.38 13.01
CA HIS A 220 0.32 -1.78 13.71
C HIS A 220 -0.96 -1.82 12.89
N CYS A 221 -0.87 -1.52 11.58
CA CYS A 221 -2.03 -1.58 10.69
C CYS A 221 -2.61 -3.00 10.60
N ILE A 222 -1.77 -4.03 10.47
CA ILE A 222 -2.21 -5.42 10.35
C ILE A 222 -2.81 -5.93 11.65
N ASP A 223 -2.20 -5.64 12.79
CA ASP A 223 -2.68 -6.09 14.08
C ASP A 223 -4.02 -5.43 14.46
N GLN A 224 -4.15 -4.12 14.24
CA GLN A 224 -5.41 -3.39 14.43
C GLN A 224 -6.50 -3.85 13.46
N ALA A 225 -6.17 -4.13 12.18
CA ALA A 225 -7.13 -4.67 11.22
C ALA A 225 -7.72 -6.01 11.70
N ARG A 226 -6.90 -6.86 12.32
CA ARG A 226 -7.37 -8.11 12.95
C ARG A 226 -8.30 -7.85 14.15
N GLY A 227 -8.02 -6.81 14.94
CA GLY A 227 -8.91 -6.38 16.01
C GLY A 227 -10.30 -5.99 15.52
N PHE A 228 -10.38 -5.30 14.37
CA PHE A 228 -11.67 -4.96 13.74
C PHE A 228 -12.31 -6.13 12.98
N ALA A 229 -11.53 -7.09 12.51
CA ALA A 229 -12.06 -8.23 11.75
C ALA A 229 -12.62 -9.34 12.65
N PHE A 230 -12.02 -9.59 13.83
CA PHE A 230 -12.31 -10.75 14.67
C PHE A 230 -12.90 -10.37 16.03
N VAL A 231 -14.04 -10.95 16.38
CA VAL A 231 -14.79 -10.67 17.64
C VAL A 231 -13.96 -10.91 18.91
N ASN A 232 -13.07 -11.91 18.88
CA ASN A 232 -12.32 -12.36 20.07
C ASN A 232 -10.85 -11.91 20.07
N TYR A 233 -10.52 -10.90 19.30
CA TYR A 233 -9.17 -10.37 19.26
C TYR A 233 -9.14 -8.88 19.62
N VAL A 234 -8.44 -8.55 20.70
CA VAL A 234 -8.18 -7.16 21.09
C VAL A 234 -6.68 -6.92 20.97
N PRO A 235 -6.25 -6.07 20.06
CA PRO A 235 -4.84 -5.71 19.89
C PRO A 235 -4.35 -4.94 21.12
N ARG A 236 -3.37 -5.49 21.85
CA ARG A 236 -2.82 -4.90 23.09
C ARG A 236 -1.49 -4.18 22.86
N ASN A 237 -0.78 -4.58 21.81
CA ASN A 237 0.61 -4.19 21.56
C ASN A 237 0.75 -3.34 20.28
N SER A 238 -0.35 -2.82 19.77
CA SER A 238 -0.35 -2.00 18.57
C SER A 238 -1.22 -0.77 18.73
N ASN A 239 -0.88 0.31 18.02
CA ASN A 239 -1.63 1.56 18.02
C ASN A 239 -1.69 2.13 16.59
N TRP A 240 -2.88 2.40 16.10
CA TRP A 240 -3.06 2.99 14.76
C TRP A 240 -2.58 4.44 14.70
N GLU A 241 -2.63 5.18 15.81
CA GLU A 241 -2.15 6.57 15.89
C GLU A 241 -0.66 6.66 15.60
N TYR A 242 0.13 5.71 16.11
CA TYR A 242 1.56 5.62 15.81
C TYR A 242 1.81 5.52 14.30
N ALA A 243 1.12 4.61 13.62
CA ALA A 243 1.26 4.45 12.18
C ALA A 243 0.85 5.72 11.42
N PHE A 244 -0.19 6.42 11.88
CA PHE A 244 -0.66 7.65 11.28
C PHE A 244 0.36 8.80 11.44
N TYR A 245 0.85 9.03 12.66
CA TYR A 245 1.84 10.09 12.91
C TYR A 245 3.17 9.81 12.20
N LEU A 246 3.62 8.57 12.20
CA LEU A 246 4.82 8.19 11.48
C LEU A 246 4.65 8.41 9.96
N GLY A 247 3.48 8.08 9.41
CA GLY A 247 3.13 8.37 8.02
C GLY A 247 3.16 9.86 7.70
N LEU A 248 2.65 10.73 8.61
CA LEU A 248 2.72 12.18 8.44
C LEU A 248 4.16 12.69 8.43
N VAL A 249 5.01 12.19 9.34
CA VAL A 249 6.43 12.58 9.38
C VAL A 249 7.14 12.20 8.09
N PHE A 250 6.97 10.95 7.61
CA PHE A 250 7.57 10.53 6.34
C PHE A 250 6.99 11.29 5.14
N LEU A 251 5.71 11.63 5.16
CA LEU A 251 5.10 12.45 4.12
C LEU A 251 5.76 13.84 4.06
N LEU A 252 5.95 14.49 5.18
CA LEU A 252 6.62 15.80 5.25
C LEU A 252 8.06 15.72 4.74
N ILE A 253 8.83 14.73 5.21
CA ILE A 253 10.21 14.50 4.75
C ILE A 253 10.24 14.24 3.23
N GLY A 254 9.34 13.40 2.73
CA GLY A 254 9.26 13.07 1.31
C GLY A 254 8.89 14.27 0.44
N MET A 255 7.92 15.10 0.88
CA MET A 255 7.54 16.33 0.16
C MET A 255 8.67 17.37 0.18
N MET A 256 9.34 17.56 1.31
CA MET A 256 10.50 18.45 1.39
C MET A 256 11.64 17.96 0.48
N GLY A 257 11.91 16.65 0.48
CA GLY A 257 12.90 16.04 -0.38
C GLY A 257 12.55 16.17 -1.87
N GLU A 258 11.30 15.93 -2.27
CA GLU A 258 10.84 16.10 -3.66
C GLU A 258 10.97 17.56 -4.10
N PHE A 259 10.56 18.50 -3.25
CA PHE A 259 10.68 19.93 -3.53
C PHE A 259 12.14 20.35 -3.72
N TYR A 260 13.05 19.90 -2.85
CA TYR A 260 14.47 20.17 -2.93
C TYR A 260 15.08 19.59 -4.22
N THR A 261 14.76 18.35 -4.53
CA THR A 261 15.26 17.66 -5.72
C THR A 261 14.78 18.35 -7.00
N ARG A 262 13.50 18.75 -7.05
CA ARG A 262 12.93 19.47 -8.20
C ARG A 262 13.65 20.80 -8.49
N LYS A 263 14.19 21.43 -7.45
CA LYS A 263 14.93 22.69 -7.60
C LYS A 263 16.38 22.49 -8.05
N HIS A 264 17.00 21.33 -7.78
CA HIS A 264 18.45 21.10 -7.95
C HIS A 264 18.79 19.98 -8.96
N ALA A 265 17.82 19.21 -9.44
CA ALA A 265 17.97 18.19 -10.49
C ALA A 265 17.45 18.70 -11.83
#